data_a51ba9ebfdba70ca8f4d2d17ef04e3a9
#
_entry.id   a51ba9ebfdba70ca8f4d2d17ef04e3a9
#
_cell.length_a   1.000
_cell.length_b   1.000
_cell.length_c   1.000
_cell.angle_alpha   90.00
_cell.angle_beta   90.00
_cell.angle_gamma   90.00
#
_symmetry.space_group_name_H-M   'P 1'
#
loop_
_entity.id
_entity.type
_entity.pdbx_description
1 polymer ?
#
loop_
_entity_poly.entity_id
_entity_poly.type
_entity_poly.pdbx_seq_one_letter_code
_entity_poly.pdbx_strand_id
1 'polypeptide(L)'
;MLALLLALCATASLGAQEPPNSAASWKFAVSGDSRNCGDIVMPAIAQGVRRDGASFYWHLGDYRAIYTFDEDYLHIHPASTISNYLAGAWPDFIQHQLQPFGDLPVFLELGNHELVPPMTKGLYIAQFADWLNQPVLQRQRLADNPNDHVLKTYYRWIERGVDFISMDNASAEEFDAGQMKWLRGVLANDAKDSSIRTVVLGMHAALPDSLSAGHSMNDSAQEQSSGRIAYAQLTAFRHSTRKNVYVLASHSHFVMNNIYATACHVSDDVLPGWIVGSAGAVRYRLPQDYAAATIAMTNVYGYVLATVAPDGGITFEFKEVKEADVPASVVNEFSREQVNWCFTQNKASYTPAGAVCPAGPTPATH
;
A
#
# COMPACT_ATOMS: atom_id res chain seq x y z
N MET A 1 -3.84 -48.79 72.13
CA MET A 1 -3.95 -47.47 71.51
C MET A 1 -3.44 -47.58 70.08
N LEU A 2 -4.31 -47.68 69.14
CA LEU A 2 -4.03 -47.86 67.69
C LEU A 2 -4.16 -46.51 67.01
N ALA A 3 -3.10 -45.94 66.45
CA ALA A 3 -3.10 -44.71 65.76
C ALA A 3 -3.35 -44.99 64.27
N LEU A 4 -4.45 -44.43 63.72
CA LEU A 4 -4.86 -44.51 62.36
C LEU A 4 -4.21 -43.31 61.56
N LEU A 5 -3.30 -43.63 60.65
CA LEU A 5 -2.76 -42.62 59.72
C LEU A 5 -3.68 -42.53 58.50
N LEU A 6 -4.32 -41.37 58.35
CA LEU A 6 -5.02 -41.02 57.11
C LEU A 6 -4.03 -40.41 56.12
N ALA A 7 -3.84 -41.08 54.98
CA ALA A 7 -3.10 -40.57 53.83
C ALA A 7 -4.04 -39.74 52.98
N LEU A 8 -3.84 -38.41 52.86
CA LEU A 8 -4.49 -37.56 51.90
C LEU A 8 -3.81 -37.73 50.53
N CYS A 9 -4.51 -38.33 49.58
CA CYS A 9 -4.14 -38.25 48.15
C CYS A 9 -4.57 -36.90 47.57
N ALA A 10 -3.63 -36.02 47.36
CA ALA A 10 -3.85 -34.83 46.57
C ALA A 10 -3.83 -35.21 45.08
N THR A 11 -4.99 -35.21 44.42
CA THR A 11 -5.10 -35.31 42.96
C THR A 11 -4.74 -33.94 42.37
N ALA A 12 -3.52 -33.83 41.83
CA ALA A 12 -3.18 -32.71 40.96
C ALA A 12 -3.94 -32.84 39.65
N SER A 13 -4.95 -32.00 39.44
CA SER A 13 -5.58 -31.80 38.12
C SER A 13 -4.53 -31.15 37.22
N LEU A 14 -4.02 -31.91 36.26
CA LEU A 14 -3.32 -31.42 35.11
C LEU A 14 -4.33 -30.54 34.31
N GLY A 15 -4.25 -29.21 34.50
CA GLY A 15 -4.94 -28.27 33.65
C GLY A 15 -4.50 -28.51 32.22
N ALA A 16 -5.45 -28.90 31.38
CA ALA A 16 -5.25 -28.94 29.95
C ALA A 16 -4.85 -27.51 29.53
N GLN A 17 -3.61 -27.38 29.09
CA GLN A 17 -3.14 -26.13 28.48
C GLN A 17 -3.97 -25.95 27.21
N GLU A 18 -4.82 -24.94 27.19
CA GLU A 18 -5.54 -24.56 25.96
C GLU A 18 -4.53 -24.43 24.83
N PRO A 19 -4.86 -24.97 23.63
CA PRO A 19 -3.98 -24.79 22.49
C PRO A 19 -3.76 -23.28 22.27
N PRO A 20 -2.55 -22.86 21.81
CA PRO A 20 -2.24 -21.46 21.63
C PRO A 20 -3.35 -20.83 20.77
N ASN A 21 -4.01 -19.86 21.36
CA ASN A 21 -5.13 -19.07 20.88
C ASN A 21 -5.09 -18.96 19.36
N SER A 22 -6.10 -19.49 18.67
CA SER A 22 -6.29 -19.24 17.23
C SER A 22 -6.20 -17.73 17.05
N ALA A 23 -5.14 -17.26 16.38
CA ALA A 23 -4.81 -15.84 16.31
C ALA A 23 -6.07 -15.06 15.91
N ALA A 24 -6.50 -14.14 16.76
CA ALA A 24 -7.63 -13.28 16.46
C ALA A 24 -7.37 -12.54 15.15
N SER A 25 -8.41 -12.29 14.37
CA SER A 25 -8.30 -11.45 13.17
C SER A 25 -7.72 -10.09 13.56
N TRP A 26 -6.93 -9.51 12.67
CA TRP A 26 -6.32 -8.21 12.87
C TRP A 26 -6.44 -7.37 11.60
N LYS A 27 -6.12 -6.09 11.67
CA LYS A 27 -6.39 -5.16 10.59
C LYS A 27 -5.17 -4.31 10.24
N PHE A 28 -5.08 -3.91 8.98
CA PHE A 28 -4.21 -2.83 8.51
C PHE A 28 -4.97 -1.92 7.55
N ALA A 29 -4.44 -0.74 7.31
CA ALA A 29 -5.03 0.23 6.40
C ALA A 29 -4.04 0.64 5.32
N VAL A 30 -4.55 0.95 4.12
CA VAL A 30 -3.74 1.33 2.97
C VAL A 30 -4.45 2.37 2.11
N SER A 31 -3.71 3.36 1.64
CA SER A 31 -4.05 4.23 0.51
C SER A 31 -2.77 4.91 -0.01
N GLY A 32 -2.87 5.65 -1.10
CA GLY A 32 -1.77 6.44 -1.66
C GLY A 32 -2.29 7.69 -2.35
N ASP A 33 -1.41 8.45 -2.98
CA ASP A 33 -1.73 9.67 -3.72
C ASP A 33 -2.35 10.73 -2.80
N SER A 34 -1.57 11.24 -1.84
CA SER A 34 -2.05 12.22 -0.87
C SER A 34 -1.72 13.67 -1.25
N ARG A 35 -1.14 13.92 -2.42
CA ARG A 35 -0.89 15.27 -2.94
C ARG A 35 -2.17 16.10 -3.10
N ASN A 36 -2.04 17.39 -3.33
CA ASN A 36 -3.09 18.38 -3.56
C ASN A 36 -3.92 18.76 -2.31
N CYS A 37 -4.61 17.79 -1.70
CA CYS A 37 -5.48 17.97 -0.52
C CYS A 37 -5.11 17.05 0.64
N GLY A 38 -3.90 16.52 0.65
CA GLY A 38 -3.45 15.55 1.65
C GLY A 38 -3.44 16.09 3.08
N ASP A 39 -3.08 17.36 3.26
CA ASP A 39 -3.03 17.99 4.58
C ASP A 39 -4.42 18.12 5.21
N ILE A 40 -5.46 18.08 4.38
CA ILE A 40 -6.87 18.10 4.80
C ILE A 40 -7.41 16.68 4.98
N VAL A 41 -7.06 15.76 4.06
CA VAL A 41 -7.67 14.42 3.99
C VAL A 41 -6.94 13.43 4.92
N MET A 42 -5.61 13.45 4.96
CA MET A 42 -4.81 12.49 5.73
C MET A 42 -5.05 12.54 7.24
N PRO A 43 -5.27 13.70 7.88
CA PRO A 43 -5.66 13.72 9.30
C PRO A 43 -6.99 13.01 9.58
N ALA A 44 -7.96 13.09 8.65
CA ALA A 44 -9.22 12.35 8.78
C ALA A 44 -9.02 10.85 8.53
N ILE A 45 -8.17 10.46 7.58
CA ILE A 45 -7.73 9.06 7.38
C ILE A 45 -7.09 8.54 8.66
N ALA A 46 -6.14 9.27 9.26
CA ALA A 46 -5.45 8.86 10.48
C ALA A 46 -6.41 8.61 11.65
N GLN A 47 -7.43 9.47 11.84
CA GLN A 47 -8.47 9.25 12.83
C GLN A 47 -9.31 8.00 12.52
N GLY A 48 -9.70 7.82 11.26
CA GLY A 48 -10.45 6.65 10.80
C GLY A 48 -9.71 5.35 11.04
N VAL A 49 -8.44 5.29 10.61
CA VAL A 49 -7.56 4.12 10.77
C VAL A 49 -7.38 3.71 12.23
N ARG A 50 -7.20 4.69 13.12
CA ARG A 50 -7.12 4.44 14.58
C ARG A 50 -8.44 3.94 15.14
N ARG A 51 -9.57 4.59 14.80
CA ARG A 51 -10.91 4.19 15.22
C ARG A 51 -11.24 2.76 14.79
N ASP A 52 -10.82 2.37 13.59
CA ASP A 52 -11.07 1.05 13.02
C ASP A 52 -10.14 -0.04 13.58
N GLY A 53 -9.13 0.36 14.37
CA GLY A 53 -8.22 -0.54 15.08
C GLY A 53 -7.19 -1.21 14.18
N ALA A 54 -6.73 -0.53 13.12
CA ALA A 54 -5.64 -1.01 12.29
C ALA A 54 -4.30 -1.04 13.06
N SER A 55 -3.49 -2.05 12.81
CA SER A 55 -2.15 -2.21 13.43
C SER A 55 -1.12 -1.28 12.80
N PHE A 56 -1.32 -0.88 11.56
CA PHE A 56 -0.46 0.07 10.83
C PHE A 56 -1.22 0.68 9.65
N TYR A 57 -0.64 1.73 9.08
CA TYR A 57 -1.06 2.33 7.82
C TYR A 57 0.07 2.20 6.79
N TRP A 58 -0.28 1.87 5.52
CA TRP A 58 0.65 1.77 4.41
C TRP A 58 0.32 2.80 3.34
N HIS A 59 1.23 3.76 3.12
CA HIS A 59 1.10 4.80 2.10
C HIS A 59 1.81 4.37 0.82
N LEU A 60 1.08 4.29 -0.29
CA LEU A 60 1.55 3.75 -1.56
C LEU A 60 2.15 4.81 -2.52
N GLY A 61 2.80 5.85 -1.97
CA GLY A 61 3.53 6.85 -2.76
C GLY A 61 2.71 8.07 -3.16
N ASP A 62 3.37 9.04 -3.80
CA ASP A 62 2.86 10.34 -4.26
C ASP A 62 2.35 11.21 -3.11
N TYR A 63 3.30 11.73 -2.32
CA TYR A 63 3.01 12.54 -1.13
C TYR A 63 2.71 14.00 -1.46
N ARG A 64 3.43 14.56 -2.46
CA ARG A 64 3.38 15.95 -2.88
C ARG A 64 3.46 16.06 -4.40
N ALA A 65 2.87 17.11 -4.96
CA ALA A 65 2.84 17.35 -6.40
C ALA A 65 4.24 17.58 -6.99
N ILE A 66 5.11 18.29 -6.32
CA ILE A 66 6.52 18.63 -6.65
C ILE A 66 6.66 19.48 -7.92
N TYR A 67 6.13 19.09 -9.07
CA TYR A 67 6.22 19.87 -10.32
C TYR A 67 5.31 21.11 -10.34
N THR A 68 4.36 21.19 -9.43
CA THR A 68 3.48 22.32 -9.16
C THR A 68 3.22 22.40 -7.66
N PHE A 69 2.54 23.45 -7.19
CA PHE A 69 2.11 23.51 -5.81
C PHE A 69 0.98 22.52 -5.53
N ASP A 70 0.95 21.98 -4.31
CA ASP A 70 -0.27 21.41 -3.77
C ASP A 70 -1.21 22.54 -3.35
N GLU A 71 -2.49 22.39 -3.59
CA GLU A 71 -3.50 23.42 -3.36
C GLU A 71 -3.68 23.73 -1.86
N ASP A 72 -3.61 22.72 -1.00
CA ASP A 72 -3.65 22.89 0.45
C ASP A 72 -2.40 23.64 0.97
N TYR A 73 -1.20 23.26 0.51
CA TYR A 73 0.04 23.97 0.83
C TYR A 73 -0.04 25.44 0.42
N LEU A 74 -0.45 25.71 -0.83
CA LEU A 74 -0.52 27.07 -1.35
C LEU A 74 -1.55 27.93 -0.60
N HIS A 75 -2.61 27.32 -0.10
CA HIS A 75 -3.64 28.02 0.66
C HIS A 75 -3.10 28.66 1.94
N ILE A 76 -2.25 27.95 2.68
CA ILE A 76 -1.62 28.47 3.91
C ILE A 76 -0.30 29.21 3.65
N HIS A 77 0.29 29.04 2.46
CA HIS A 77 1.51 29.69 2.02
C HIS A 77 1.35 30.47 0.71
N PRO A 78 0.41 31.44 0.61
CA PRO A 78 0.05 32.07 -0.67
C PRO A 78 1.15 32.89 -1.33
N ALA A 79 2.20 33.25 -0.60
CA ALA A 79 3.38 33.95 -1.11
C ALA A 79 4.58 33.02 -1.37
N SER A 80 4.40 31.69 -1.29
CA SER A 80 5.49 30.75 -1.51
C SER A 80 5.97 30.77 -2.95
N THR A 81 7.29 30.74 -3.11
CA THR A 81 7.91 30.47 -4.41
C THR A 81 8.06 28.96 -4.61
N ILE A 82 8.21 28.54 -5.86
CA ILE A 82 8.44 27.11 -6.15
C ILE A 82 9.69 26.58 -5.44
N SER A 83 10.73 27.37 -5.30
CA SER A 83 11.95 27.00 -4.56
C SER A 83 11.67 26.78 -3.07
N ASN A 84 10.86 27.64 -2.43
CA ASN A 84 10.48 27.47 -1.03
C ASN A 84 9.59 26.25 -0.83
N TYR A 85 8.66 26.04 -1.76
CA TYR A 85 7.81 24.86 -1.76
C TYR A 85 8.65 23.58 -1.86
N LEU A 86 9.55 23.47 -2.84
CA LEU A 86 10.41 22.29 -3.00
C LEU A 86 11.28 22.00 -1.76
N ALA A 87 11.74 23.05 -1.07
CA ALA A 87 12.49 22.89 0.17
C ALA A 87 11.62 22.45 1.36
N GLY A 88 10.34 22.82 1.35
CA GLY A 88 9.38 22.59 2.45
C GLY A 88 8.45 21.41 2.25
N ALA A 89 8.25 20.92 1.02
CA ALA A 89 7.20 19.97 0.67
C ALA A 89 7.21 18.67 1.50
N TRP A 90 8.35 18.04 1.68
CA TRP A 90 8.45 16.82 2.49
C TRP A 90 8.42 17.08 4.01
N PRO A 91 9.10 18.11 4.57
CA PRO A 91 8.84 18.50 5.95
C PRO A 91 7.37 18.78 6.25
N ASP A 92 6.68 19.44 5.34
CA ASP A 92 5.25 19.75 5.44
C ASP A 92 4.38 18.49 5.38
N PHE A 93 4.66 17.56 4.46
CA PHE A 93 4.03 16.23 4.42
C PHE A 93 4.20 15.49 5.76
N ILE A 94 5.39 15.49 6.32
CA ILE A 94 5.65 14.86 7.63
C ILE A 94 4.79 15.50 8.71
N GLN A 95 4.72 16.84 8.75
CA GLN A 95 3.97 17.59 9.75
C GLN A 95 2.45 17.37 9.63
N HIS A 96 1.89 17.54 8.44
CA HIS A 96 0.43 17.57 8.26
C HIS A 96 -0.17 16.20 7.95
N GLN A 97 0.60 15.29 7.33
CA GLN A 97 0.05 14.01 6.87
C GLN A 97 0.53 12.80 7.68
N LEU A 98 1.79 12.79 8.17
CA LEU A 98 2.30 11.66 8.96
C LEU A 98 2.11 11.85 10.48
N GLN A 99 2.37 13.03 11.03
CA GLN A 99 2.21 13.28 12.47
C GLN A 99 0.80 12.95 13.01
N PRO A 100 -0.31 13.15 12.27
CA PRO A 100 -1.64 12.77 12.74
C PRO A 100 -1.80 11.28 13.09
N PHE A 101 -0.97 10.40 12.53
CA PHE A 101 -0.96 8.98 12.88
C PHE A 101 -0.38 8.72 14.28
N GLY A 102 0.40 9.64 14.87
CA GLY A 102 1.02 9.52 16.21
C GLY A 102 1.89 8.27 16.31
N ASP A 103 1.57 7.38 17.26
CA ASP A 103 2.34 6.14 17.52
C ASP A 103 1.98 4.97 16.58
N LEU A 104 0.96 5.14 15.72
CA LEU A 104 0.62 4.10 14.76
C LEU A 104 1.73 3.98 13.72
N PRO A 105 2.32 2.79 13.49
CA PRO A 105 3.32 2.60 12.45
C PRO A 105 2.80 2.99 11.07
N VAL A 106 3.59 3.77 10.33
CA VAL A 106 3.31 4.13 8.94
C VAL A 106 4.45 3.60 8.07
N PHE A 107 4.11 2.80 7.05
CA PHE A 107 5.04 2.33 6.03
C PHE A 107 4.89 3.19 4.78
N LEU A 108 6.00 3.53 4.13
CA LEU A 108 6.05 4.50 3.04
C LEU A 108 6.57 3.85 1.74
N GLU A 109 5.75 3.86 0.71
CA GLU A 109 6.13 3.50 -0.65
C GLU A 109 6.67 4.74 -1.39
N LEU A 110 7.58 4.55 -2.35
CA LEU A 110 8.03 5.60 -3.23
C LEU A 110 7.08 5.75 -4.43
N GLY A 111 6.55 6.95 -4.66
CA GLY A 111 5.81 7.29 -5.88
C GLY A 111 6.68 8.02 -6.91
N ASN A 112 6.16 8.22 -8.11
CA ASN A 112 6.91 8.91 -9.17
C ASN A 112 7.08 10.41 -8.90
N HIS A 113 6.18 11.03 -8.13
CA HIS A 113 6.32 12.43 -7.73
C HIS A 113 7.50 12.67 -6.79
N GLU A 114 7.89 11.70 -5.98
CA GLU A 114 9.09 11.76 -5.16
C GLU A 114 10.40 11.78 -5.97
N LEU A 115 10.31 11.54 -7.28
CA LEU A 115 11.46 11.53 -8.20
C LEU A 115 11.41 12.65 -9.25
N VAL A 116 10.39 13.52 -9.19
CA VAL A 116 10.33 14.72 -10.05
C VAL A 116 11.48 15.65 -9.69
N PRO A 117 12.33 16.07 -10.64
CA PRO A 117 13.46 16.97 -10.36
C PRO A 117 13.02 18.27 -9.66
N PRO A 118 13.77 18.74 -8.66
CA PRO A 118 15.13 18.33 -8.26
C PRO A 118 15.18 17.16 -7.27
N MET A 119 14.05 16.54 -6.91
CA MET A 119 14.01 15.41 -6.00
C MET A 119 14.70 14.19 -6.61
N THR A 120 15.30 13.37 -5.75
CA THR A 120 16.02 12.18 -6.15
C THR A 120 15.79 11.04 -5.15
N LYS A 121 16.00 9.81 -5.56
CA LYS A 121 15.96 8.63 -4.67
C LYS A 121 16.87 8.79 -3.43
N GLY A 122 18.06 9.37 -3.59
CA GLY A 122 18.99 9.63 -2.48
C GLY A 122 18.43 10.64 -1.48
N LEU A 123 17.82 11.72 -1.96
CA LEU A 123 17.15 12.70 -1.10
C LEU A 123 15.94 12.10 -0.38
N TYR A 124 15.14 11.28 -1.08
CA TYR A 124 14.03 10.54 -0.48
C TYR A 124 14.51 9.64 0.67
N ILE A 125 15.51 8.79 0.42
CA ILE A 125 16.06 7.91 1.46
C ILE A 125 16.58 8.70 2.66
N ALA A 126 17.24 9.85 2.42
CA ALA A 126 17.75 10.70 3.50
C ALA A 126 16.62 11.36 4.31
N GLN A 127 15.57 11.86 3.63
CA GLN A 127 14.44 12.54 4.28
C GLN A 127 13.59 11.57 5.11
N PHE A 128 13.35 10.38 4.58
CA PHE A 128 12.45 9.38 5.18
C PHE A 128 13.21 8.23 5.88
N ALA A 129 14.47 8.45 6.24
CA ALA A 129 15.32 7.44 6.86
C ALA A 129 14.69 6.80 8.12
N ASP A 130 14.02 7.57 8.96
CA ASP A 130 13.37 7.09 10.18
C ASP A 130 12.24 6.10 9.87
N TRP A 131 11.46 6.34 8.81
CA TRP A 131 10.41 5.42 8.35
C TRP A 131 10.98 4.18 7.65
N LEU A 132 12.02 4.35 6.82
CA LEU A 132 12.68 3.24 6.11
C LEU A 132 13.55 2.37 7.03
N ASN A 133 13.86 2.85 8.22
CA ASN A 133 14.67 2.14 9.22
C ASN A 133 13.92 1.86 10.52
N GLN A 134 12.60 1.86 10.50
CA GLN A 134 11.80 1.43 11.65
C GLN A 134 12.30 0.09 12.21
N PRO A 135 12.18 -0.15 13.52
CA PRO A 135 12.73 -1.35 14.15
C PRO A 135 12.28 -2.67 13.51
N VAL A 136 11.04 -2.72 13.00
CA VAL A 136 10.53 -3.92 12.32
C VAL A 136 11.23 -4.13 10.97
N LEU A 137 11.43 -3.07 10.17
CA LEU A 137 12.12 -3.13 8.89
C LEU A 137 13.62 -3.44 9.05
N GLN A 138 14.26 -2.81 10.04
CA GLN A 138 15.66 -3.10 10.35
C GLN A 138 15.86 -4.56 10.73
N ARG A 139 15.02 -5.07 11.66
CA ARG A 139 15.10 -6.50 12.06
C ARG A 139 14.88 -7.43 10.88
N GLN A 140 13.88 -7.14 10.02
CA GLN A 140 13.60 -7.99 8.86
C GLN A 140 14.75 -7.97 7.86
N ARG A 141 15.30 -6.80 7.52
CA ARG A 141 16.44 -6.66 6.62
C ARG A 141 17.66 -7.44 7.11
N LEU A 142 17.97 -7.34 8.40
CA LEU A 142 19.10 -8.08 9.00
C LEU A 142 18.83 -9.57 9.13
N ALA A 143 17.57 -10.01 9.31
CA ALA A 143 17.19 -11.41 9.28
C ALA A 143 17.35 -12.01 7.87
N ASP A 144 16.99 -11.23 6.83
CA ASP A 144 17.17 -11.65 5.43
C ASP A 144 18.65 -11.69 5.03
N ASN A 145 19.42 -10.72 5.46
CA ASN A 145 20.87 -10.64 5.23
C ASN A 145 21.56 -9.86 6.36
N PRO A 146 22.31 -10.54 7.26
CA PRO A 146 22.97 -9.89 8.39
C PRO A 146 23.98 -8.78 8.02
N ASN A 147 24.41 -8.74 6.76
CA ASN A 147 25.33 -7.72 6.24
C ASN A 147 24.64 -6.58 5.49
N ASP A 148 23.29 -6.61 5.36
CA ASP A 148 22.55 -5.56 4.66
C ASP A 148 22.19 -4.41 5.61
N HIS A 149 23.04 -3.39 5.63
CA HIS A 149 22.82 -2.16 6.39
C HIS A 149 22.37 -0.98 5.51
N VAL A 150 22.11 -1.21 4.22
CA VAL A 150 21.75 -0.17 3.26
C VAL A 150 20.23 0.03 3.24
N LEU A 151 19.80 1.28 3.43
CA LEU A 151 18.40 1.65 3.23
C LEU A 151 18.06 1.63 1.74
N LYS A 152 16.92 1.06 1.43
CA LYS A 152 16.39 0.93 0.06
C LYS A 152 14.97 1.48 0.00
N THR A 153 14.50 1.77 -1.19
CA THR A 153 13.13 2.16 -1.47
C THR A 153 12.20 0.97 -1.60
N TYR A 154 12.74 -0.25 -1.66
CA TYR A 154 12.01 -1.52 -1.58
C TYR A 154 12.45 -2.31 -0.35
N TYR A 155 11.51 -2.95 0.32
CA TYR A 155 11.72 -3.64 1.58
C TYR A 155 10.57 -4.60 1.89
N ARG A 156 10.67 -5.36 2.97
CA ARG A 156 9.58 -6.20 3.47
C ARG A 156 9.51 -6.23 4.98
N TRP A 157 8.38 -6.64 5.49
CA TRP A 157 8.20 -6.99 6.91
C TRP A 157 7.15 -8.09 7.05
N ILE A 158 7.33 -8.90 8.07
CA ILE A 158 6.40 -9.98 8.39
C ILE A 158 5.59 -9.60 9.62
N GLU A 159 4.27 -9.66 9.50
CA GLU A 159 3.35 -9.46 10.62
C GLU A 159 2.35 -10.62 10.69
N ARG A 160 2.42 -11.41 11.77
CA ARG A 160 1.47 -12.51 12.09
C ARG A 160 1.21 -13.49 10.92
N GLY A 161 2.27 -13.85 10.20
CA GLY A 161 2.21 -14.81 9.09
C GLY A 161 1.78 -14.22 7.75
N VAL A 162 1.75 -12.91 7.64
CA VAL A 162 1.64 -12.18 6.37
C VAL A 162 2.99 -11.53 6.09
N ASP A 163 3.56 -11.77 4.92
CA ASP A 163 4.71 -11.05 4.41
C ASP A 163 4.23 -9.88 3.53
N PHE A 164 4.54 -8.67 3.95
CA PHE A 164 4.30 -7.43 3.23
C PHE A 164 5.56 -7.04 2.47
N ILE A 165 5.46 -6.95 1.17
CA ILE A 165 6.58 -6.67 0.27
C ILE A 165 6.30 -5.35 -0.44
N SER A 166 7.10 -4.32 -0.13
CA SER A 166 7.08 -3.02 -0.78
C SER A 166 8.06 -3.03 -1.94
N MET A 167 7.57 -2.71 -3.16
CA MET A 167 8.33 -2.74 -4.40
C MET A 167 8.41 -1.35 -5.02
N ASP A 168 9.61 -0.90 -5.38
CA ASP A 168 9.85 0.38 -6.03
C ASP A 168 9.74 0.25 -7.56
N ASN A 169 8.62 0.65 -8.12
CA ASN A 169 8.41 0.78 -9.56
C ASN A 169 8.29 2.24 -10.04
N ALA A 170 8.60 3.19 -9.17
CA ALA A 170 8.67 4.60 -9.52
C ALA A 170 10.07 5.01 -10.02
N SER A 171 11.12 4.27 -9.61
CA SER A 171 12.48 4.52 -10.05
C SER A 171 12.70 3.96 -11.45
N ALA A 172 12.95 4.84 -12.42
CA ALA A 172 13.08 4.51 -13.83
C ALA A 172 11.84 3.77 -14.41
N GLU A 173 10.73 3.88 -13.71
CA GLU A 173 9.43 3.32 -14.14
C GLU A 173 9.47 1.80 -14.39
N GLU A 174 10.38 1.09 -13.71
CA GLU A 174 10.55 -0.37 -13.84
C GLU A 174 11.08 -0.99 -12.55
N PHE A 175 10.92 -2.29 -12.41
CA PHE A 175 11.65 -3.05 -11.41
C PHE A 175 13.06 -3.38 -11.90
N ASP A 176 14.08 -2.84 -11.24
CA ASP A 176 15.46 -3.16 -11.61
C ASP A 176 15.84 -4.63 -11.35
N ALA A 177 16.91 -5.09 -11.98
CA ALA A 177 17.36 -6.49 -11.90
C ALA A 177 17.73 -6.92 -10.47
N GLY A 178 18.24 -6.00 -9.64
CA GLY A 178 18.57 -6.25 -8.23
C GLY A 178 17.32 -6.51 -7.41
N GLN A 179 16.32 -5.66 -7.57
CA GLN A 179 15.02 -5.79 -6.93
C GLN A 179 14.29 -7.08 -7.35
N MET A 180 14.30 -7.40 -8.66
CA MET A 180 13.70 -8.64 -9.17
C MET A 180 14.40 -9.90 -8.68
N LYS A 181 15.72 -9.87 -8.50
CA LYS A 181 16.48 -10.96 -7.89
C LYS A 181 16.13 -11.10 -6.41
N TRP A 182 15.99 -9.98 -5.71
CA TRP A 182 15.59 -9.97 -4.29
C TRP A 182 14.18 -10.54 -4.11
N LEU A 183 13.18 -10.10 -4.91
CA LEU A 183 11.82 -10.63 -4.86
C LEU A 183 11.79 -12.15 -5.04
N ARG A 184 12.52 -12.69 -6.04
CA ARG A 184 12.63 -14.15 -6.23
C ARG A 184 13.18 -14.86 -4.98
N GLY A 185 14.19 -14.27 -4.33
CA GLY A 185 14.77 -14.80 -3.10
C GLY A 185 13.77 -14.81 -1.96
N VAL A 186 13.02 -13.71 -1.76
CA VAL A 186 11.95 -13.59 -0.77
C VAL A 186 10.89 -14.67 -0.98
N LEU A 187 10.31 -14.75 -2.18
CA LEU A 187 9.28 -15.74 -2.50
C LEU A 187 9.78 -17.20 -2.35
N ALA A 188 11.05 -17.47 -2.69
CA ALA A 188 11.64 -18.80 -2.51
C ALA A 188 11.83 -19.19 -1.03
N ASN A 189 12.09 -18.22 -0.16
CA ASN A 189 12.16 -18.42 1.29
C ASN A 189 10.76 -18.61 1.86
N ASP A 190 9.83 -17.75 1.51
CA ASP A 190 8.43 -17.82 1.95
C ASP A 190 7.74 -19.13 1.52
N ALA A 191 8.12 -19.66 0.35
CA ALA A 191 7.61 -20.95 -0.11
C ALA A 191 7.94 -22.09 0.88
N LYS A 192 9.06 -22.00 1.57
CA LYS A 192 9.55 -23.01 2.53
C LYS A 192 9.12 -22.74 3.97
N ASP A 193 8.78 -21.51 4.27
CA ASP A 193 8.37 -21.09 5.63
C ASP A 193 6.87 -21.36 5.83
N SER A 194 6.56 -22.37 6.64
CA SER A 194 5.19 -22.73 6.97
C SER A 194 4.47 -21.70 7.85
N SER A 195 5.19 -20.78 8.48
CA SER A 195 4.59 -19.69 9.26
C SER A 195 4.00 -18.59 8.36
N ILE A 196 4.51 -18.43 7.14
CA ILE A 196 3.96 -17.51 6.14
C ILE A 196 2.75 -18.15 5.46
N ARG A 197 1.60 -17.51 5.52
CA ARG A 197 0.34 -17.95 4.89
C ARG A 197 -0.05 -17.07 3.72
N THR A 198 0.43 -15.83 3.70
CA THR A 198 -0.02 -14.81 2.78
C THR A 198 1.13 -13.90 2.41
N VAL A 199 1.18 -13.50 1.15
CA VAL A 199 2.05 -12.44 0.63
C VAL A 199 1.15 -11.30 0.16
N VAL A 200 1.47 -10.08 0.58
CA VAL A 200 0.85 -8.83 0.09
C VAL A 200 1.94 -8.00 -0.57
N LEU A 201 1.85 -7.85 -1.87
CA LEU A 201 2.75 -6.99 -2.63
C LEU A 201 2.14 -5.61 -2.77
N GLY A 202 2.85 -4.57 -2.35
CA GLY A 202 2.49 -3.18 -2.55
C GLY A 202 3.47 -2.47 -3.47
N MET A 203 2.97 -1.53 -4.25
CA MET A 203 3.74 -0.69 -5.16
C MET A 203 2.95 0.55 -5.54
N HIS A 204 3.63 1.54 -6.13
CA HIS A 204 2.93 2.75 -6.55
C HIS A 204 2.06 2.51 -7.77
N ALA A 205 2.61 2.22 -8.93
CA ALA A 205 1.85 1.92 -10.15
C ALA A 205 1.45 0.44 -10.20
N ALA A 206 0.23 0.12 -10.64
CA ALA A 206 -0.22 -1.26 -10.78
C ALA A 206 0.63 -2.03 -11.80
N LEU A 207 0.75 -3.35 -11.64
CA LEU A 207 1.40 -4.21 -12.63
C LEU A 207 0.68 -4.11 -13.98
N PRO A 208 1.35 -4.43 -15.09
CA PRO A 208 0.76 -4.39 -16.43
C PRO A 208 -0.52 -5.21 -16.54
N ASP A 209 -1.28 -4.93 -17.60
CA ASP A 209 -2.47 -5.68 -17.98
C ASP A 209 -3.64 -5.55 -16.95
N SER A 210 -3.60 -4.49 -16.12
CA SER A 210 -4.67 -4.11 -15.20
C SER A 210 -5.82 -3.39 -15.89
N LEU A 211 -6.96 -3.25 -15.20
CA LEU A 211 -8.13 -2.48 -15.67
C LEU A 211 -7.82 -0.98 -15.87
N SER A 212 -6.76 -0.45 -15.27
CA SER A 212 -6.30 0.94 -15.42
C SER A 212 -4.95 0.98 -16.13
N ALA A 213 -4.91 0.67 -17.42
CA ALA A 213 -3.67 0.59 -18.18
C ALA A 213 -2.95 1.95 -18.33
N GLY A 214 -3.67 3.07 -18.32
CA GLY A 214 -3.10 4.40 -18.50
C GLY A 214 -2.34 4.95 -17.28
N HIS A 215 -2.37 4.26 -16.15
CA HIS A 215 -1.63 4.57 -14.92
C HIS A 215 -1.20 3.27 -14.24
N SER A 216 -0.59 2.39 -15.03
CA SER A 216 0.03 1.14 -14.63
C SER A 216 1.37 1.04 -15.34
N MET A 217 2.15 0.01 -15.06
CA MET A 217 3.44 -0.25 -15.71
C MET A 217 3.29 -0.62 -17.18
N ASN A 218 2.81 0.32 -18.01
CA ASN A 218 2.50 0.12 -19.43
C ASN A 218 3.17 1.12 -20.38
N ASP A 219 3.84 2.16 -19.87
CA ASP A 219 4.32 3.29 -20.67
C ASP A 219 5.61 2.96 -21.46
N SER A 220 6.37 1.98 -21.02
CA SER A 220 7.57 1.50 -21.71
C SER A 220 7.61 -0.03 -21.85
N ALA A 221 8.43 -0.53 -22.77
CA ALA A 221 8.65 -1.98 -22.92
C ALA A 221 9.35 -2.59 -21.70
N GLN A 222 10.20 -1.83 -21.03
CA GLN A 222 10.93 -2.23 -19.82
C GLN A 222 9.96 -2.38 -18.63
N GLU A 223 9.09 -1.40 -18.41
CA GLU A 223 8.02 -1.49 -17.41
C GLU A 223 7.16 -2.72 -17.60
N GLN A 224 6.61 -2.87 -18.80
CA GLN A 224 5.77 -4.01 -19.14
C GLN A 224 6.48 -5.33 -18.92
N SER A 225 7.75 -5.42 -19.33
CA SER A 225 8.55 -6.64 -19.17
C SER A 225 8.79 -6.97 -17.69
N SER A 226 9.30 -6.01 -16.91
CA SER A 226 9.61 -6.23 -15.49
C SER A 226 8.35 -6.49 -14.67
N GLY A 227 7.26 -5.77 -14.94
CA GLY A 227 5.98 -5.95 -14.28
C GLY A 227 5.34 -7.31 -14.59
N ARG A 228 5.33 -7.76 -15.85
CA ARG A 228 4.83 -9.10 -16.19
C ARG A 228 5.68 -10.22 -15.60
N ILE A 229 7.01 -10.05 -15.48
CA ILE A 229 7.87 -11.01 -14.80
C ILE A 229 7.51 -11.06 -13.30
N ALA A 230 7.27 -9.92 -12.65
CA ALA A 230 6.82 -9.89 -11.24
C ALA A 230 5.47 -10.60 -11.08
N TYR A 231 4.50 -10.31 -11.95
CA TYR A 231 3.19 -10.97 -11.95
C TYR A 231 3.33 -12.50 -12.09
N ALA A 232 4.14 -12.95 -13.06
CA ALA A 232 4.38 -14.38 -13.27
C ALA A 232 5.08 -15.06 -12.08
N GLN A 233 5.96 -14.36 -11.36
CA GLN A 233 6.57 -14.90 -10.14
C GLN A 233 5.54 -15.06 -9.01
N LEU A 234 4.63 -14.11 -8.86
CA LEU A 234 3.56 -14.17 -7.86
C LEU A 234 2.55 -15.29 -8.16
N THR A 235 2.14 -15.44 -9.41
CA THR A 235 1.22 -16.53 -9.82
C THR A 235 1.88 -17.89 -9.65
N ALA A 236 3.14 -18.06 -10.07
CA ALA A 236 3.90 -19.30 -9.85
C ALA A 236 4.05 -19.63 -8.36
N PHE A 237 4.33 -18.64 -7.51
CA PHE A 237 4.38 -18.81 -6.06
C PHE A 237 3.04 -19.27 -5.50
N ARG A 238 1.94 -18.61 -5.88
CA ARG A 238 0.57 -18.97 -5.46
C ARG A 238 0.22 -20.41 -5.86
N HIS A 239 0.51 -20.79 -7.10
CA HIS A 239 0.21 -22.14 -7.60
C HIS A 239 1.02 -23.23 -6.90
N SER A 240 2.31 -22.99 -6.69
CA SER A 240 3.20 -23.99 -6.09
C SER A 240 3.00 -24.17 -4.59
N THR A 241 2.62 -23.10 -3.87
CA THR A 241 2.52 -23.11 -2.39
C THR A 241 1.10 -23.19 -1.86
N ARG A 242 0.11 -22.79 -2.67
CA ARG A 242 -1.28 -22.57 -2.27
C ARG A 242 -1.47 -21.45 -1.23
N LYS A 243 -0.46 -20.61 -1.01
CA LYS A 243 -0.54 -19.45 -0.14
C LYS A 243 -1.30 -18.32 -0.81
N ASN A 244 -1.94 -17.46 -0.01
CA ASN A 244 -2.66 -16.30 -0.55
C ASN A 244 -1.66 -15.27 -1.10
N VAL A 245 -2.04 -14.61 -2.18
CA VAL A 245 -1.28 -13.50 -2.78
C VAL A 245 -2.26 -12.39 -3.10
N TYR A 246 -1.94 -11.16 -2.65
CA TYR A 246 -2.69 -9.95 -2.92
C TYR A 246 -1.76 -8.89 -3.47
N VAL A 247 -2.27 -8.00 -4.34
CA VAL A 247 -1.51 -6.90 -4.93
C VAL A 247 -2.24 -5.60 -4.64
N LEU A 248 -1.52 -4.62 -4.08
CA LEU A 248 -2.03 -3.30 -3.75
C LEU A 248 -1.24 -2.25 -4.53
N ALA A 249 -1.95 -1.33 -5.18
CA ALA A 249 -1.36 -0.23 -5.93
C ALA A 249 -2.13 1.07 -5.70
N SER A 250 -1.54 2.16 -6.15
CA SER A 250 -2.15 3.49 -6.17
C SER A 250 -1.95 4.17 -7.54
N HIS A 251 -1.41 5.40 -7.64
CA HIS A 251 -1.10 6.11 -8.88
C HIS A 251 -2.32 6.48 -9.74
N SER A 252 -3.33 5.63 -9.84
CA SER A 252 -4.64 5.98 -10.38
C SER A 252 -5.52 6.53 -9.27
N HIS A 253 -6.00 7.78 -9.41
CA HIS A 253 -6.67 8.52 -8.33
C HIS A 253 -8.15 8.16 -8.20
N PHE A 254 -8.40 6.90 -7.91
CA PHE A 254 -9.71 6.30 -7.61
C PHE A 254 -9.54 5.02 -6.77
N VAL A 255 -10.63 4.37 -6.44
CA VAL A 255 -10.63 3.09 -5.74
C VAL A 255 -11.23 2.03 -6.65
N MET A 256 -10.53 0.90 -6.84
CA MET A 256 -10.99 -0.20 -7.66
C MET A 256 -10.41 -1.53 -7.18
N ASN A 257 -11.24 -2.57 -7.13
CA ASN A 257 -10.78 -3.93 -6.87
C ASN A 257 -10.79 -4.80 -8.14
N ASN A 258 -10.28 -6.03 -8.02
CA ASN A 258 -10.21 -7.00 -9.10
C ASN A 258 -9.50 -6.46 -10.35
N ILE A 259 -8.51 -5.60 -10.16
CA ILE A 259 -7.87 -4.86 -11.26
C ILE A 259 -7.19 -5.74 -12.31
N TYR A 260 -6.91 -7.01 -11.99
CA TYR A 260 -6.33 -7.98 -12.93
C TYR A 260 -7.38 -8.94 -13.53
N ALA A 261 -8.67 -8.77 -13.26
CA ALA A 261 -9.72 -9.55 -13.89
C ALA A 261 -9.98 -9.04 -15.32
N THR A 262 -9.00 -9.15 -16.18
CA THR A 262 -8.98 -8.72 -17.58
C THR A 262 -8.83 -9.91 -18.50
N ALA A 263 -9.10 -9.74 -19.79
CA ALA A 263 -8.86 -10.79 -20.80
C ALA A 263 -7.36 -11.14 -20.97
N CYS A 264 -6.46 -10.36 -20.36
CA CYS A 264 -5.02 -10.61 -20.40
C CYS A 264 -4.59 -11.80 -19.53
N HIS A 265 -5.39 -12.18 -18.55
CA HIS A 265 -5.12 -13.25 -17.60
C HIS A 265 -6.13 -14.38 -17.72
N VAL A 266 -5.68 -15.63 -17.68
CA VAL A 266 -6.59 -16.77 -17.53
C VAL A 266 -7.14 -16.81 -16.10
N SER A 267 -8.34 -17.38 -15.90
CA SER A 267 -9.08 -17.29 -14.63
C SER A 267 -8.26 -17.70 -13.40
N ASP A 268 -7.45 -18.75 -13.52
CA ASP A 268 -6.67 -19.29 -12.40
C ASP A 268 -5.44 -18.44 -12.07
N ASP A 269 -5.00 -17.58 -12.99
CA ASP A 269 -3.85 -16.68 -12.84
C ASP A 269 -4.25 -15.28 -12.37
N VAL A 270 -5.55 -14.98 -12.29
CA VAL A 270 -6.02 -13.68 -11.79
C VAL A 270 -5.64 -13.51 -10.33
N LEU A 271 -4.76 -12.54 -10.03
CA LEU A 271 -4.43 -12.17 -8.67
C LEU A 271 -5.45 -11.17 -8.13
N PRO A 272 -5.93 -11.34 -6.88
CA PRO A 272 -6.69 -10.29 -6.20
C PRO A 272 -5.87 -9.00 -6.11
N GLY A 273 -6.33 -7.94 -6.76
CA GLY A 273 -5.60 -6.67 -6.82
C GLY A 273 -6.51 -5.47 -6.56
N TRP A 274 -5.93 -4.42 -5.98
CA TRP A 274 -6.58 -3.16 -5.67
C TRP A 274 -5.77 -1.97 -6.14
N ILE A 275 -6.48 -0.93 -6.60
CA ILE A 275 -5.99 0.44 -6.73
C ILE A 275 -6.64 1.26 -5.63
N VAL A 276 -5.84 2.04 -4.88
CA VAL A 276 -6.28 2.85 -3.73
C VAL A 276 -5.58 4.21 -3.76
N GLY A 277 -5.73 4.95 -4.86
CA GLY A 277 -5.18 6.31 -5.04
C GLY A 277 -6.13 7.38 -4.53
N SER A 278 -6.49 7.35 -3.24
CA SER A 278 -7.61 8.13 -2.70
C SER A 278 -7.28 8.95 -1.46
N ALA A 279 -5.99 9.27 -1.20
CA ALA A 279 -5.59 9.92 0.04
C ALA A 279 -5.57 11.46 -0.01
N GLY A 280 -5.89 12.10 -1.15
CA GLY A 280 -5.91 13.58 -1.26
C GLY A 280 -5.75 14.12 -2.67
N ALA A 281 -5.19 13.32 -3.59
CA ALA A 281 -4.91 13.76 -4.95
C ALA A 281 -6.17 14.17 -5.74
N VAL A 282 -5.94 14.92 -6.82
CA VAL A 282 -6.99 15.27 -7.79
C VAL A 282 -7.63 13.98 -8.33
N ARG A 283 -8.95 13.84 -8.17
CA ARG A 283 -9.65 12.59 -8.49
C ARG A 283 -9.86 12.43 -9.99
N TYR A 284 -9.52 11.26 -10.54
CA TYR A 284 -9.71 10.90 -11.94
C TYR A 284 -11.08 10.25 -12.17
N ARG A 285 -11.52 10.22 -13.42
CA ARG A 285 -12.64 9.38 -13.83
C ARG A 285 -12.21 7.91 -13.84
N LEU A 286 -13.19 7.01 -13.71
CA LEU A 286 -12.92 5.59 -13.88
C LEU A 286 -12.53 5.30 -15.34
N PRO A 287 -11.66 4.29 -15.60
CA PRO A 287 -11.37 3.83 -16.94
C PRO A 287 -12.62 3.25 -17.61
N GLN A 288 -12.57 3.03 -18.92
CA GLN A 288 -13.60 2.28 -19.62
C GLN A 288 -13.46 0.79 -19.29
N ASP A 289 -14.56 0.04 -19.35
CA ASP A 289 -14.60 -1.42 -19.23
C ASP A 289 -14.11 -1.98 -17.88
N TYR A 290 -14.54 -1.37 -16.78
CA TYR A 290 -14.26 -1.86 -15.42
C TYR A 290 -15.31 -2.82 -14.86
N ALA A 291 -16.11 -3.48 -15.72
CA ALA A 291 -17.24 -4.34 -15.29
C ALA A 291 -16.82 -5.53 -14.42
N ALA A 292 -15.57 -5.98 -14.46
CA ALA A 292 -15.05 -7.03 -13.59
C ALA A 292 -14.77 -6.55 -12.15
N ALA A 293 -14.65 -5.24 -11.91
CA ALA A 293 -14.55 -4.67 -10.57
C ALA A 293 -15.91 -4.74 -9.88
N THR A 294 -15.93 -5.24 -8.66
CA THR A 294 -17.13 -5.21 -7.79
C THR A 294 -17.18 -3.93 -6.95
N ILE A 295 -16.04 -3.27 -6.79
CA ILE A 295 -15.88 -1.95 -6.20
C ILE A 295 -15.11 -1.11 -7.21
N ALA A 296 -15.73 -0.04 -7.72
CA ALA A 296 -15.12 0.94 -8.58
C ALA A 296 -15.73 2.31 -8.22
N MET A 297 -14.95 3.15 -7.56
CA MET A 297 -15.43 4.42 -7.01
C MET A 297 -14.48 5.55 -7.41
N THR A 298 -15.06 6.64 -7.90
CA THR A 298 -14.35 7.90 -8.12
C THR A 298 -15.00 9.02 -7.34
N ASN A 299 -14.36 10.19 -7.31
CA ASN A 299 -14.80 11.35 -6.54
C ASN A 299 -14.91 11.08 -5.02
N VAL A 300 -14.14 10.13 -4.51
CA VAL A 300 -14.06 9.75 -3.11
C VAL A 300 -12.64 9.95 -2.58
N TYR A 301 -12.53 10.20 -1.29
CA TYR A 301 -11.30 10.09 -0.52
C TYR A 301 -11.46 9.02 0.56
N GLY A 302 -10.37 8.42 0.98
CA GLY A 302 -10.39 7.41 2.03
C GLY A 302 -9.25 6.42 1.95
N TYR A 303 -9.46 5.29 2.56
CA TYR A 303 -8.49 4.20 2.63
C TYR A 303 -9.19 2.84 2.55
N VAL A 304 -8.46 1.83 2.16
CA VAL A 304 -8.91 0.45 2.27
C VAL A 304 -8.50 -0.09 3.63
N LEU A 305 -9.46 -0.59 4.39
CA LEU A 305 -9.25 -1.36 5.62
C LEU A 305 -9.22 -2.83 5.27
N ALA A 306 -8.10 -3.48 5.52
CA ALA A 306 -7.89 -4.90 5.31
C ALA A 306 -8.03 -5.64 6.64
N THR A 307 -8.84 -6.70 6.67
CA THR A 307 -8.98 -7.59 7.82
C THR A 307 -8.36 -8.94 7.48
N VAL A 308 -7.31 -9.31 8.20
CA VAL A 308 -6.60 -10.58 8.06
C VAL A 308 -7.24 -11.61 8.99
N ALA A 309 -7.72 -12.71 8.40
CA ALA A 309 -8.29 -13.83 9.13
C ALA A 309 -7.18 -14.76 9.68
N PRO A 310 -7.49 -15.62 10.66
CA PRO A 310 -6.51 -16.55 11.25
C PRO A 310 -5.85 -17.50 10.25
N ASP A 311 -6.53 -17.83 9.16
CA ASP A 311 -6.02 -18.67 8.06
C ASP A 311 -5.13 -17.91 7.07
N GLY A 312 -5.02 -16.59 7.21
CA GLY A 312 -4.27 -15.71 6.33
C GLY A 312 -5.10 -15.11 5.19
N GLY A 313 -6.37 -15.47 5.05
CA GLY A 313 -7.27 -14.82 4.11
C GLY A 313 -7.46 -13.34 4.48
N ILE A 314 -7.55 -12.45 3.47
CA ILE A 314 -7.74 -11.01 3.70
C ILE A 314 -9.04 -10.57 3.02
N THR A 315 -9.87 -9.87 3.79
CA THR A 315 -11.02 -9.13 3.27
C THR A 315 -10.72 -7.65 3.28
N PHE A 316 -11.17 -6.94 2.25
CA PHE A 316 -10.90 -5.53 2.06
C PHE A 316 -12.21 -4.75 2.02
N GLU A 317 -12.25 -3.62 2.72
CA GLU A 317 -13.38 -2.69 2.77
C GLU A 317 -12.87 -1.27 2.53
N PHE A 318 -13.46 -0.55 1.58
CA PHE A 318 -13.15 0.88 1.42
C PHE A 318 -13.88 1.70 2.48
N LYS A 319 -13.13 2.50 3.20
CA LYS A 319 -13.60 3.47 4.20
C LYS A 319 -13.54 4.87 3.61
N GLU A 320 -14.68 5.37 3.18
CA GLU A 320 -14.79 6.72 2.66
C GLU A 320 -14.59 7.75 3.78
N VAL A 321 -13.75 8.75 3.52
CA VAL A 321 -13.62 9.98 4.31
C VAL A 321 -14.48 11.06 3.68
N LYS A 322 -15.34 11.67 4.48
CA LYS A 322 -16.22 12.77 4.08
C LYS A 322 -15.74 14.10 4.65
N GLU A 323 -16.21 15.21 4.08
CA GLU A 323 -15.92 16.55 4.57
C GLU A 323 -16.19 16.69 6.08
N ALA A 324 -17.25 16.05 6.58
CA ALA A 324 -17.63 16.08 8.01
C ALA A 324 -16.66 15.32 8.91
N ASP A 325 -15.80 14.46 8.38
CA ASP A 325 -14.79 13.69 9.13
C ASP A 325 -13.49 14.48 9.31
N VAL A 326 -13.35 15.63 8.64
CA VAL A 326 -12.15 16.47 8.76
C VAL A 326 -12.07 17.07 10.16
N PRO A 327 -10.94 16.90 10.89
CA PRO A 327 -10.81 17.43 12.25
C PRO A 327 -11.01 18.94 12.33
N ALA A 328 -11.63 19.42 13.41
CA ALA A 328 -11.88 20.84 13.60
C ALA A 328 -10.58 21.69 13.59
N SER A 329 -9.46 21.13 14.05
CA SER A 329 -8.14 21.78 13.97
C SER A 329 -7.73 22.07 12.54
N VAL A 330 -7.92 21.09 11.64
CA VAL A 330 -7.63 21.22 10.20
C VAL A 330 -8.57 22.24 9.55
N VAL A 331 -9.88 22.20 9.87
CA VAL A 331 -10.82 23.21 9.37
C VAL A 331 -10.45 24.63 9.83
N ASN A 332 -9.92 24.78 11.03
CA ASN A 332 -9.46 26.09 11.53
C ASN A 332 -8.20 26.59 10.83
N GLU A 333 -7.32 25.69 10.46
CA GLU A 333 -6.05 25.99 9.79
C GLU A 333 -6.26 26.29 8.30
N PHE A 334 -6.97 25.44 7.57
CA PHE A 334 -7.15 25.48 6.13
C PHE A 334 -8.42 26.24 5.69
N SER A 335 -9.25 26.71 6.58
CA SER A 335 -10.59 27.27 6.34
C SER A 335 -11.63 26.24 5.84
N ARG A 336 -12.89 26.50 6.15
CA ARG A 336 -14.02 25.70 5.66
C ARG A 336 -14.16 25.75 4.14
N GLU A 337 -13.81 26.87 3.52
CA GLU A 337 -13.88 27.06 2.07
C GLU A 337 -12.89 26.14 1.35
N GLN A 338 -11.64 26.08 1.82
CA GLN A 338 -10.61 25.21 1.24
C GLN A 338 -10.96 23.73 1.46
N VAL A 339 -11.42 23.36 2.64
CA VAL A 339 -11.89 21.99 2.92
C VAL A 339 -13.01 21.61 1.94
N ASN A 340 -14.02 22.45 1.80
CA ASN A 340 -15.11 22.20 0.85
C ASN A 340 -14.61 22.12 -0.61
N TRP A 341 -13.66 22.97 -1.01
CA TRP A 341 -13.05 22.91 -2.35
C TRP A 341 -12.41 21.55 -2.61
N CYS A 342 -11.64 21.02 -1.65
CA CYS A 342 -11.03 19.69 -1.76
C CYS A 342 -12.06 18.59 -2.03
N PHE A 343 -13.17 18.61 -1.31
CA PHE A 343 -14.19 17.56 -1.44
C PHE A 343 -15.10 17.74 -2.66
N THR A 344 -15.24 18.96 -3.20
CA THR A 344 -16.19 19.24 -4.28
C THR A 344 -15.54 19.52 -5.63
N GLN A 345 -14.39 20.22 -5.68
CA GLN A 345 -13.78 20.74 -6.89
C GLN A 345 -12.50 20.03 -7.32
N ASN A 346 -11.75 19.40 -6.40
CA ASN A 346 -10.49 18.72 -6.72
C ASN A 346 -10.71 17.47 -7.59
N LYS A 347 -11.05 17.69 -8.89
CA LYS A 347 -11.41 16.65 -9.86
C LYS A 347 -10.83 16.98 -11.21
N ALA A 348 -10.23 16.01 -11.88
CA ALA A 348 -9.77 16.12 -13.26
C ALA A 348 -10.81 15.57 -14.24
N SER A 349 -10.73 16.05 -15.48
CA SER A 349 -11.48 15.47 -16.60
C SER A 349 -10.79 14.23 -17.19
N TYR A 350 -9.62 13.86 -16.68
CA TYR A 350 -8.83 12.75 -17.16
C TYR A 350 -9.55 11.42 -16.92
N THR A 351 -9.52 10.55 -17.94
CA THR A 351 -10.02 9.17 -17.90
C THR A 351 -8.85 8.26 -18.29
N PRO A 352 -8.35 7.41 -17.39
CA PRO A 352 -7.31 6.45 -17.71
C PRO A 352 -7.74 5.49 -18.84
N ALA A 353 -6.79 5.06 -19.67
CA ALA A 353 -7.05 3.98 -20.61
C ALA A 353 -7.42 2.69 -19.87
N GLY A 354 -8.35 1.93 -20.42
CA GLY A 354 -8.69 0.59 -19.94
C GLY A 354 -7.63 -0.45 -20.33
N ALA A 355 -7.82 -1.71 -19.90
CA ALA A 355 -6.89 -2.81 -20.18
C ALA A 355 -6.60 -2.97 -21.67
N VAL A 356 -5.31 -3.08 -22.02
CA VAL A 356 -4.83 -3.40 -23.37
C VAL A 356 -4.04 -4.69 -23.28
N CYS A 357 -4.67 -5.81 -23.65
CA CYS A 357 -3.99 -7.09 -23.65
C CYS A 357 -3.02 -7.23 -24.84
N PRO A 358 -1.83 -7.81 -24.64
CA PRO A 358 -0.96 -8.16 -25.74
C PRO A 358 -1.72 -9.03 -26.74
N ALA A 359 -1.52 -8.80 -28.04
CA ALA A 359 -2.01 -9.74 -29.04
C ALA A 359 -1.43 -11.13 -28.72
N GLY A 360 -2.31 -12.11 -28.49
CA GLY A 360 -1.88 -13.48 -28.28
C GLY A 360 -0.96 -13.94 -29.43
N PRO A 361 -0.06 -14.90 -29.23
CA PRO A 361 0.76 -15.41 -30.31
C PRO A 361 -0.17 -15.82 -31.47
N THR A 362 0.01 -15.20 -32.64
CA THR A 362 -0.74 -15.54 -33.83
C THR A 362 -0.63 -17.07 -34.02
N PRO A 363 -1.75 -17.83 -34.13
CA PRO A 363 -1.66 -19.26 -34.34
C PRO A 363 -0.76 -19.48 -35.60
N ALA A 364 0.30 -20.25 -35.45
CA ALA A 364 1.10 -20.62 -36.56
C ALA A 364 0.17 -21.32 -37.57
N THR A 365 -0.04 -20.70 -38.72
CA THR A 365 -0.75 -21.31 -39.83
C THR A 365 0.12 -22.48 -40.30
N HIS A 366 -0.30 -23.70 -39.98
CA HIS A 366 0.28 -24.94 -40.52
C HIS A 366 -0.22 -25.19 -41.93
#